data_6031a1f9f319d05ddf7398f4c393de04
#
_entry.id   6031a1f9f319d05ddf7398f4c393de04
#
_cell.length_a   1.000
_cell.length_b   1.000
_cell.length_c   1.000
_cell.angle_alpha   90.00
_cell.angle_beta   90.00
_cell.angle_gamma   90.00
#
_symmetry.space_group_name_H-M   'P 1'
#
loop_
_entity.id
_entity.type
_entity.pdbx_description
1 polymer ?
#
loop_
_entity_poly.entity_id
_entity_poly.type
_entity_poly.pdbx_seq_one_letter_code
_entity_poly.pdbx_strand_id
1 'polypeptide(L)'
;MIYQVIDSRNFGGIESHILQLACLLHRYNYPVTIVFMRHYSPAHPLRQQAESVKIPVLTTAQLPSFYHLKQGDILHGHGYKASLFVRIYGLFSRAKVITTFHAGEIATGKVAFYEWLNRSSAFLSKNIVISQVIGQKISARYDYWHNFISLPKLPSKLAKPNKIMNVAFVGRLEKVKGFDRFCVMANALPQYQFHVFGDGLLHKLIPEHIHDHGMVSAMDGYWSQLDVLLIPSRAEGLPMAAIEAMANQVIVIATNVGDLAKLLAPEFLVPNSNWQQLSILLNSLNKLSPSEWKKICDDNYYKIQRDYSEQQALKQLKLTYGFC
;
A
#
# COMPACT_ATOMS: atom_id res chain seq x y z
N MET A 1 -12.88 -19.18 10.94
CA MET A 1 -13.06 -18.41 9.67
C MET A 1 -12.56 -16.99 9.88
N ILE A 2 -11.93 -16.40 8.86
CA ILE A 2 -11.43 -15.02 8.91
C ILE A 2 -12.20 -14.20 7.88
N TYR A 3 -12.87 -13.14 8.32
CA TYR A 3 -13.63 -12.23 7.49
C TYR A 3 -12.89 -10.90 7.37
N GLN A 4 -12.32 -10.61 6.19
CA GLN A 4 -11.65 -9.34 5.88
C GLN A 4 -12.70 -8.36 5.35
N VAL A 5 -13.12 -7.39 6.17
CA VAL A 5 -14.24 -6.48 5.85
C VAL A 5 -13.71 -5.15 5.31
N ILE A 6 -14.29 -4.68 4.20
CA ILE A 6 -13.89 -3.43 3.53
C ILE A 6 -15.09 -2.65 2.99
N ASP A 7 -15.00 -1.30 3.01
CA ASP A 7 -15.89 -0.37 2.28
C ASP A 7 -15.03 0.50 1.34
N SER A 8 -14.84 0.04 0.13
CA SER A 8 -14.08 0.77 -0.90
C SER A 8 -14.72 0.66 -2.28
N ARG A 9 -14.64 1.75 -3.05
CA ARG A 9 -15.17 1.82 -4.42
C ARG A 9 -14.08 1.61 -5.47
N ASN A 10 -12.85 1.95 -5.14
CA ASN A 10 -11.71 1.96 -6.06
C ASN A 10 -10.66 0.96 -5.59
N PHE A 11 -9.79 0.54 -6.50
CA PHE A 11 -8.63 -0.28 -6.14
C PHE A 11 -7.44 0.64 -5.81
N GLY A 12 -6.78 0.39 -4.69
CA GLY A 12 -5.63 1.15 -4.22
C GLY A 12 -4.81 0.38 -3.19
N GLY A 13 -4.03 1.08 -2.39
CA GLY A 13 -3.11 0.45 -1.43
C GLY A 13 -3.79 -0.39 -0.35
N ILE A 14 -5.00 -0.01 0.09
CA ILE A 14 -5.77 -0.78 1.09
C ILE A 14 -6.23 -2.10 0.48
N GLU A 15 -6.77 -2.06 -0.74
CA GLU A 15 -7.27 -3.22 -1.48
C GLU A 15 -6.13 -4.19 -1.81
N SER A 16 -4.99 -3.67 -2.24
CA SER A 16 -3.77 -4.45 -2.48
C SER A 16 -3.30 -5.15 -1.19
N HIS A 17 -3.27 -4.44 -0.06
CA HIS A 17 -2.91 -5.02 1.24
C HIS A 17 -3.89 -6.14 1.64
N ILE A 18 -5.21 -5.94 1.50
CA ILE A 18 -6.22 -6.93 1.84
C ILE A 18 -6.07 -8.18 0.98
N LEU A 19 -5.88 -8.00 -0.33
CA LEU A 19 -5.67 -9.11 -1.25
C LEU A 19 -4.42 -9.92 -0.88
N GLN A 20 -3.31 -9.25 -0.64
CA GLN A 20 -2.06 -9.91 -0.24
C GLN A 20 -2.21 -10.65 1.09
N LEU A 21 -2.89 -10.03 2.08
CA LEU A 21 -3.18 -10.68 3.35
C LEU A 21 -4.07 -11.90 3.19
N ALA A 22 -5.11 -11.81 2.36
CA ALA A 22 -6.00 -12.93 2.08
C ALA A 22 -5.28 -14.05 1.31
N CYS A 23 -4.43 -13.72 0.33
CA CYS A 23 -3.58 -14.69 -0.37
C CYS A 23 -2.61 -15.38 0.58
N LEU A 24 -1.98 -14.65 1.49
CA LEU A 24 -1.08 -15.20 2.50
C LEU A 24 -1.82 -16.19 3.40
N LEU A 25 -2.96 -15.80 3.95
CA LEU A 25 -3.82 -16.65 4.78
C LEU A 25 -4.23 -17.92 4.04
N HIS A 26 -4.72 -17.78 2.80
CA HIS A 26 -5.15 -18.90 1.98
C HIS A 26 -4.01 -19.90 1.69
N ARG A 27 -2.81 -19.41 1.37
CA ARG A 27 -1.61 -20.23 1.11
C ARG A 27 -1.19 -21.06 2.32
N TYR A 28 -1.41 -20.55 3.52
CA TYR A 28 -1.14 -21.25 4.77
C TYR A 28 -2.35 -22.01 5.33
N ASN A 29 -3.36 -22.28 4.48
CA ASN A 29 -4.56 -23.05 4.81
C ASN A 29 -5.44 -22.42 5.92
N TYR A 30 -5.36 -21.12 6.14
CA TYR A 30 -6.31 -20.41 6.99
C TYR A 30 -7.56 -20.05 6.19
N PRO A 31 -8.76 -20.46 6.64
CA PRO A 31 -9.99 -20.15 5.91
C PRO A 31 -10.28 -18.64 5.98
N VAL A 32 -10.21 -17.98 4.84
CA VAL A 32 -10.38 -16.52 4.70
C VAL A 32 -11.45 -16.19 3.67
N THR A 33 -12.17 -15.11 3.91
CA THR A 33 -13.20 -14.56 3.01
C THR A 33 -13.09 -13.04 3.02
N ILE A 34 -13.16 -12.41 1.85
CA ILE A 34 -13.24 -10.96 1.71
C ILE A 34 -14.72 -10.55 1.74
N VAL A 35 -15.06 -9.55 2.53
CA VAL A 35 -16.44 -9.10 2.73
C VAL A 35 -16.56 -7.62 2.38
N PHE A 36 -17.30 -7.32 1.34
CA PHE A 36 -17.64 -5.94 0.99
C PHE A 36 -18.83 -5.44 1.80
N MET A 37 -18.74 -4.23 2.34
CA MET A 37 -19.87 -3.62 3.03
C MET A 37 -21.06 -3.32 2.11
N ARG A 38 -20.81 -3.17 0.81
CA ARG A 38 -21.83 -2.90 -0.20
C ARG A 38 -21.55 -3.69 -1.49
N HIS A 39 -22.59 -3.86 -2.26
CA HIS A 39 -22.44 -4.33 -3.63
C HIS A 39 -22.06 -3.16 -4.53
N TYR A 40 -20.95 -3.25 -5.21
CA TYR A 40 -20.50 -2.27 -6.21
C TYR A 40 -20.68 -2.82 -7.63
N SER A 41 -21.20 -1.96 -8.55
CA SER A 41 -21.30 -2.27 -9.98
C SER A 41 -20.63 -1.12 -10.76
N PRO A 42 -19.77 -1.41 -11.76
CA PRO A 42 -19.32 -2.70 -12.28
C PRO A 42 -18.47 -3.49 -11.27
N ALA A 43 -18.14 -4.74 -11.56
CA ALA A 43 -17.41 -5.62 -10.65
C ALA A 43 -16.11 -4.95 -10.16
N HIS A 44 -15.93 -4.91 -8.83
CA HIS A 44 -14.79 -4.27 -8.22
C HIS A 44 -13.49 -5.04 -8.52
N PRO A 45 -12.35 -4.39 -8.90
CA PRO A 45 -11.13 -5.10 -9.25
C PRO A 45 -10.61 -6.05 -8.16
N LEU A 46 -10.73 -5.67 -6.88
CA LEU A 46 -10.40 -6.56 -5.75
C LEU A 46 -11.22 -7.87 -5.78
N ARG A 47 -12.51 -7.80 -6.14
CA ARG A 47 -13.35 -9.00 -6.26
C ARG A 47 -12.81 -9.92 -7.36
N GLN A 48 -12.56 -9.39 -8.55
CA GLN A 48 -12.06 -10.17 -9.68
C GLN A 48 -10.72 -10.84 -9.36
N GLN A 49 -9.81 -10.10 -8.72
CA GLN A 49 -8.50 -10.63 -8.33
C GLN A 49 -8.62 -11.70 -7.22
N ALA A 50 -9.50 -11.50 -6.23
CA ALA A 50 -9.71 -12.49 -5.18
C ALA A 50 -10.33 -13.78 -5.74
N GLU A 51 -11.33 -13.67 -6.60
CA GLU A 51 -11.98 -14.80 -7.25
C GLU A 51 -11.02 -15.58 -8.17
N SER A 52 -10.11 -14.89 -8.88
CA SER A 52 -9.09 -15.54 -9.73
C SER A 52 -8.12 -16.44 -8.94
N VAL A 53 -7.90 -16.13 -7.67
CA VAL A 53 -7.09 -16.95 -6.74
C VAL A 53 -7.94 -17.79 -5.79
N LYS A 54 -9.22 -17.99 -6.10
CA LYS A 54 -10.20 -18.84 -5.39
C LYS A 54 -10.45 -18.40 -3.93
N ILE A 55 -10.30 -17.13 -3.62
CA ILE A 55 -10.68 -16.55 -2.33
C ILE A 55 -12.16 -16.15 -2.39
N PRO A 56 -13.03 -16.68 -1.50
CA PRO A 56 -14.43 -16.34 -1.47
C PRO A 56 -14.66 -14.85 -1.21
N VAL A 57 -15.64 -14.26 -1.90
CA VAL A 57 -16.04 -12.87 -1.74
C VAL A 57 -17.50 -12.78 -1.43
N LEU A 58 -17.84 -12.15 -0.31
CA LEU A 58 -19.19 -11.94 0.17
C LEU A 58 -19.53 -10.44 0.27
N THR A 59 -20.78 -10.16 0.54
CA THR A 59 -21.23 -8.86 1.06
C THR A 59 -21.64 -9.00 2.53
N THR A 60 -21.77 -7.89 3.25
CA THR A 60 -22.22 -7.93 4.66
C THR A 60 -23.60 -8.56 4.82
N ALA A 61 -24.47 -8.51 3.80
CA ALA A 61 -25.77 -9.19 3.80
C ALA A 61 -25.65 -10.72 3.82
N GLN A 62 -24.51 -11.26 3.40
CA GLN A 62 -24.23 -12.70 3.32
C GLN A 62 -23.38 -13.19 4.51
N LEU A 63 -22.95 -12.28 5.41
CA LEU A 63 -22.26 -12.69 6.63
C LEU A 63 -23.21 -13.56 7.50
N PRO A 64 -22.67 -14.61 8.16
CA PRO A 64 -23.43 -15.29 9.20
C PRO A 64 -23.94 -14.28 10.23
N SER A 65 -25.16 -14.45 10.73
CA SER A 65 -25.64 -13.58 11.81
C SER A 65 -24.65 -13.63 12.99
N PHE A 66 -24.56 -12.55 13.76
CA PHE A 66 -23.60 -12.43 14.86
C PHE A 66 -23.72 -13.56 15.90
N TYR A 67 -24.90 -14.17 16.07
CA TYR A 67 -25.13 -15.33 16.93
C TYR A 67 -24.46 -16.62 16.43
N HIS A 68 -24.20 -16.74 15.14
CA HIS A 68 -23.57 -17.92 14.54
C HIS A 68 -22.05 -17.82 14.43
N LEU A 69 -21.47 -16.66 14.72
CA LEU A 69 -20.02 -16.52 14.78
C LEU A 69 -19.48 -17.19 16.04
N LYS A 70 -18.48 -18.04 15.86
CA LYS A 70 -17.91 -18.89 16.90
C LYS A 70 -16.69 -18.24 17.56
N GLN A 71 -16.35 -18.72 18.74
CA GLN A 71 -15.03 -18.46 19.31
C GLN A 71 -13.96 -19.02 18.35
N GLY A 72 -13.02 -18.16 17.94
CA GLY A 72 -12.00 -18.49 16.92
C GLY A 72 -12.30 -17.92 15.54
N ASP A 73 -13.53 -17.46 15.27
CA ASP A 73 -13.78 -16.62 14.11
C ASP A 73 -13.17 -15.22 14.31
N ILE A 74 -12.72 -14.61 13.23
CA ILE A 74 -12.07 -13.30 13.23
C ILE A 74 -12.83 -12.37 12.29
N LEU A 75 -13.24 -11.22 12.82
CA LEU A 75 -13.75 -10.08 12.05
C LEU A 75 -12.64 -9.03 11.95
N HIS A 76 -12.07 -8.86 10.77
CA HIS A 76 -10.99 -7.91 10.54
C HIS A 76 -11.46 -6.77 9.65
N GLY A 77 -11.65 -5.58 10.22
CA GLY A 77 -12.09 -4.38 9.51
C GLY A 77 -10.92 -3.56 8.99
N HIS A 78 -11.01 -3.13 7.71
CA HIS A 78 -10.03 -2.29 7.05
C HIS A 78 -10.64 -0.93 6.69
N GLY A 79 -10.05 0.13 7.23
CA GLY A 79 -10.55 1.50 7.08
C GLY A 79 -11.69 1.81 8.06
N TYR A 80 -12.05 3.09 8.16
CA TYR A 80 -12.89 3.62 9.25
C TYR A 80 -14.31 3.00 9.31
N LYS A 81 -15.00 2.86 8.19
CA LYS A 81 -16.37 2.33 8.19
C LYS A 81 -16.42 0.85 8.51
N ALA A 82 -15.53 0.06 7.86
CA ALA A 82 -15.45 -1.36 8.12
C ALA A 82 -15.04 -1.64 9.57
N SER A 83 -14.12 -0.85 10.13
CA SER A 83 -13.71 -0.94 11.53
C SER A 83 -14.87 -0.69 12.49
N LEU A 84 -15.68 0.36 12.25
CA LEU A 84 -16.87 0.63 13.05
C LEU A 84 -17.89 -0.51 12.94
N PHE A 85 -18.12 -1.01 11.72
CA PHE A 85 -19.04 -2.12 11.49
C PHE A 85 -18.61 -3.39 12.25
N VAL A 86 -17.34 -3.82 12.12
CA VAL A 86 -16.89 -5.05 12.79
C VAL A 86 -16.87 -4.93 14.31
N ARG A 87 -16.63 -3.73 14.88
CA ARG A 87 -16.71 -3.49 16.33
C ARG A 87 -18.14 -3.64 16.83
N ILE A 88 -19.11 -2.99 16.17
CA ILE A 88 -20.53 -3.11 16.53
C ILE A 88 -20.98 -4.57 16.39
N TYR A 89 -20.64 -5.22 15.28
CA TYR A 89 -21.02 -6.61 15.04
C TYR A 89 -20.38 -7.56 16.05
N GLY A 90 -19.13 -7.26 16.44
CA GLY A 90 -18.38 -8.04 17.43
C GLY A 90 -18.93 -7.95 18.85
N LEU A 91 -19.57 -6.83 19.24
CA LEU A 91 -20.20 -6.70 20.57
C LEU A 91 -21.28 -7.75 20.82
N PHE A 92 -21.92 -8.25 19.78
CA PHE A 92 -23.01 -9.23 19.85
C PHE A 92 -22.55 -10.63 19.41
N SER A 93 -21.26 -10.85 19.18
CA SER A 93 -20.71 -12.12 18.70
C SER A 93 -19.60 -12.64 19.63
N ARG A 94 -19.18 -13.88 19.40
CA ARG A 94 -18.00 -14.46 20.08
C ARG A 94 -16.72 -14.35 19.24
N ALA A 95 -16.79 -13.69 18.08
CA ALA A 95 -15.65 -13.52 17.18
C ALA A 95 -14.64 -12.54 17.77
N LYS A 96 -13.36 -12.75 17.44
CA LYS A 96 -12.29 -11.80 17.73
C LYS A 96 -12.38 -10.63 16.76
N VAL A 97 -12.41 -9.40 17.29
CA VAL A 97 -12.46 -8.18 16.49
C VAL A 97 -11.06 -7.60 16.33
N ILE A 98 -10.64 -7.41 15.10
CA ILE A 98 -9.37 -6.79 14.73
C ILE A 98 -9.66 -5.65 13.76
N THR A 99 -8.93 -4.57 13.84
CA THR A 99 -9.06 -3.44 12.90
C THR A 99 -7.71 -2.92 12.47
N THR A 100 -7.56 -2.63 11.17
CA THR A 100 -6.33 -2.01 10.63
C THR A 100 -6.59 -0.58 10.22
N PHE A 101 -5.76 0.31 10.73
CA PHE A 101 -5.72 1.73 10.38
C PHE A 101 -4.72 1.94 9.24
N HIS A 102 -5.22 2.32 8.06
CA HIS A 102 -4.42 2.51 6.84
C HIS A 102 -4.13 3.98 6.51
N ALA A 103 -5.02 4.90 6.93
CA ALA A 103 -4.93 6.30 6.52
C ALA A 103 -4.00 7.12 7.42
N GLY A 104 -2.94 7.68 6.83
CA GLY A 104 -2.11 8.73 7.44
C GLY A 104 -2.53 10.15 7.02
N GLU A 105 -3.44 10.26 6.06
CA GLU A 105 -3.91 11.52 5.48
C GLU A 105 -4.80 12.29 6.46
N ILE A 106 -4.83 13.63 6.32
CA ILE A 106 -5.72 14.48 7.10
C ILE A 106 -7.11 14.40 6.45
N ALA A 107 -8.03 13.74 7.12
CA ALA A 107 -9.41 13.67 6.68
C ALA A 107 -10.15 14.99 6.92
N THR A 108 -11.04 15.37 6.00
CA THR A 108 -11.88 16.58 6.09
C THR A 108 -13.36 16.23 6.00
N GLY A 109 -14.22 17.12 6.50
CA GLY A 109 -15.68 16.97 6.42
C GLY A 109 -16.21 15.69 7.08
N LYS A 110 -17.13 15.00 6.41
CA LYS A 110 -17.75 13.77 6.93
C LYS A 110 -16.75 12.65 7.21
N VAL A 111 -15.66 12.59 6.43
CA VAL A 111 -14.62 11.57 6.62
C VAL A 111 -13.87 11.81 7.94
N ALA A 112 -13.59 13.06 8.29
CA ALA A 112 -12.97 13.42 9.58
C ALA A 112 -13.81 12.95 10.79
N PHE A 113 -15.14 13.08 10.70
CA PHE A 113 -16.06 12.61 11.75
C PHE A 113 -16.00 11.07 11.90
N TYR A 114 -16.03 10.33 10.78
CA TYR A 114 -15.91 8.87 10.84
C TYR A 114 -14.54 8.40 11.33
N GLU A 115 -13.47 9.11 10.96
CA GLU A 115 -12.12 8.83 11.46
C GLU A 115 -12.02 9.10 12.97
N TRP A 116 -12.63 10.17 13.46
CA TRP A 116 -12.72 10.45 14.89
C TRP A 116 -13.47 9.34 15.63
N LEU A 117 -14.65 8.91 15.15
CA LEU A 117 -15.39 7.77 15.72
C LEU A 117 -14.57 6.49 15.72
N ASN A 118 -13.87 6.22 14.61
CA ASN A 118 -13.02 5.04 14.47
C ASN A 118 -11.90 5.03 15.53
N ARG A 119 -11.26 6.17 15.77
CA ARG A 119 -10.20 6.29 16.80
C ARG A 119 -10.77 6.20 18.20
N SER A 120 -11.86 6.89 18.49
CA SER A 120 -12.51 6.90 19.82
C SER A 120 -13.04 5.53 20.23
N SER A 121 -13.48 4.69 19.29
CA SER A 121 -13.97 3.33 19.54
C SER A 121 -12.88 2.25 19.45
N ALA A 122 -11.60 2.62 19.29
CA ALA A 122 -10.50 1.68 19.11
C ALA A 122 -10.31 0.69 20.28
N PHE A 123 -10.77 1.05 21.49
CA PHE A 123 -10.72 0.18 22.67
C PHE A 123 -11.60 -1.09 22.54
N LEU A 124 -12.52 -1.14 21.57
CA LEU A 124 -13.42 -2.28 21.30
C LEU A 124 -12.79 -3.37 20.41
N SER A 125 -11.56 -3.21 19.99
CA SER A 125 -10.89 -4.15 19.07
C SER A 125 -9.40 -4.28 19.37
N LYS A 126 -8.79 -5.35 18.88
CA LYS A 126 -7.34 -5.39 18.71
C LYS A 126 -6.97 -4.55 17.49
N ASN A 127 -6.12 -3.55 17.67
CA ASN A 127 -5.81 -2.59 16.61
C ASN A 127 -4.46 -2.90 15.97
N ILE A 128 -4.40 -2.73 14.68
CA ILE A 128 -3.19 -2.80 13.86
C ILE A 128 -2.99 -1.43 13.22
N VAL A 129 -1.76 -0.95 13.22
CA VAL A 129 -1.37 0.25 12.49
C VAL A 129 -0.26 -0.10 11.51
N ILE A 130 -0.32 0.42 10.30
CA ILE A 130 0.70 0.22 9.27
C ILE A 130 1.74 1.35 9.22
N SER A 131 1.58 2.37 10.07
CA SER A 131 2.50 3.48 10.23
C SER A 131 2.51 3.96 11.69
N GLN A 132 3.69 4.31 12.21
CA GLN A 132 3.80 4.87 13.56
C GLN A 132 3.12 6.23 13.69
N VAL A 133 3.14 7.03 12.62
CA VAL A 133 2.42 8.32 12.58
C VAL A 133 0.91 8.11 12.79
N ILE A 134 0.37 7.01 12.27
CA ILE A 134 -1.03 6.62 12.52
C ILE A 134 -1.23 6.19 13.97
N GLY A 135 -0.31 5.37 14.49
CA GLY A 135 -0.37 4.86 15.86
C GLY A 135 -0.39 5.96 16.91
N GLN A 136 0.40 7.01 16.73
CA GLN A 136 0.43 8.17 17.65
C GLN A 136 -0.91 8.92 17.75
N LYS A 137 -1.81 8.73 16.79
CA LYS A 137 -3.15 9.36 16.77
C LYS A 137 -4.23 8.50 17.44
N ILE A 138 -3.88 7.32 17.95
CA ILE A 138 -4.81 6.36 18.54
C ILE A 138 -4.50 6.23 20.03
N SER A 139 -5.48 6.44 20.89
CA SER A 139 -5.32 6.33 22.34
C SER A 139 -5.37 4.89 22.88
N ALA A 140 -5.79 3.93 22.06
CA ALA A 140 -5.86 2.52 22.42
C ALA A 140 -4.55 1.78 22.09
N ARG A 141 -4.32 0.62 22.74
CA ARG A 141 -3.20 -0.26 22.40
C ARG A 141 -3.30 -0.73 20.95
N TYR A 142 -2.16 -0.82 20.28
CA TYR A 142 -2.05 -1.28 18.90
C TYR A 142 -0.79 -2.12 18.68
N ASP A 143 -0.86 -3.02 17.70
CA ASP A 143 0.31 -3.69 17.13
C ASP A 143 0.75 -2.92 15.87
N TYR A 144 2.03 -2.72 15.71
CA TYR A 144 2.57 -2.15 14.48
C TYR A 144 2.86 -3.28 13.49
N TRP A 145 2.28 -3.21 12.30
CA TRP A 145 2.54 -4.14 11.20
C TRP A 145 3.23 -3.44 10.06
N HIS A 146 4.24 -4.09 9.52
CA HIS A 146 4.78 -3.69 8.23
C HIS A 146 3.82 -4.12 7.12
N ASN A 147 3.65 -3.28 6.11
CA ASN A 147 3.17 -3.75 4.82
C ASN A 147 4.14 -4.84 4.34
N PHE A 148 3.64 -5.77 3.58
CA PHE A 148 4.46 -6.86 3.06
C PHE A 148 4.08 -7.16 1.61
N ILE A 149 4.96 -7.86 0.91
CA ILE A 149 4.70 -8.34 -0.44
C ILE A 149 5.16 -9.79 -0.60
N SER A 150 4.56 -10.47 -1.58
CA SER A 150 5.16 -11.66 -2.16
C SER A 150 6.40 -11.23 -2.96
N LEU A 151 7.56 -11.75 -2.57
CA LEU A 151 8.79 -11.40 -3.29
C LEU A 151 8.72 -11.93 -4.73
N PRO A 152 9.07 -11.12 -5.72
CA PRO A 152 9.20 -11.60 -7.09
C PRO A 152 10.32 -12.65 -7.15
N LYS A 153 10.20 -13.59 -8.08
CA LYS A 153 11.38 -14.41 -8.48
C LYS A 153 12.46 -13.41 -8.91
N LEU A 154 13.70 -13.58 -8.42
CA LEU A 154 14.82 -12.66 -8.61
C LEU A 154 14.74 -11.99 -9.99
N PRO A 155 14.60 -10.67 -10.04
CA PRO A 155 14.47 -9.97 -11.31
C PRO A 155 15.77 -10.10 -12.09
N SER A 156 15.66 -10.33 -13.38
CA SER A 156 16.80 -10.42 -14.29
C SER A 156 17.49 -9.08 -14.58
N LYS A 157 16.99 -7.98 -14.00
CA LYS A 157 17.50 -6.62 -14.24
C LYS A 157 18.72 -6.34 -13.37
N LEU A 158 19.89 -6.77 -13.82
CA LEU A 158 21.15 -6.64 -13.07
C LEU A 158 22.02 -5.45 -13.49
N ALA A 159 21.59 -4.63 -14.44
CA ALA A 159 22.44 -3.59 -15.00
C ALA A 159 21.79 -2.20 -14.87
N LYS A 160 22.64 -1.19 -14.56
CA LYS A 160 22.29 0.22 -14.75
C LYS A 160 21.80 0.42 -16.19
N PRO A 161 20.75 1.22 -16.43
CA PRO A 161 20.32 1.56 -17.78
C PRO A 161 21.49 2.18 -18.57
N ASN A 162 21.81 1.59 -19.71
CA ASN A 162 22.85 2.12 -20.63
C ASN A 162 22.35 3.29 -21.47
N LYS A 163 21.07 3.63 -21.31
CA LYS A 163 20.34 4.62 -22.10
C LYS A 163 19.56 5.55 -21.16
N ILE A 164 18.59 6.24 -21.71
CA ILE A 164 17.67 7.13 -21.01
C ILE A 164 16.97 6.36 -19.87
N MET A 165 17.00 6.91 -18.67
CA MET A 165 16.29 6.32 -17.51
C MET A 165 14.77 6.45 -17.67
N ASN A 166 14.06 5.38 -17.30
CA ASN A 166 12.60 5.32 -17.19
C ASN A 166 12.20 5.64 -15.76
N VAL A 167 11.56 6.79 -15.57
CA VAL A 167 11.14 7.31 -14.28
C VAL A 167 9.63 7.17 -14.13
N ALA A 168 9.16 6.45 -13.11
CA ALA A 168 7.75 6.18 -12.93
C ALA A 168 7.13 6.96 -11.76
N PHE A 169 5.85 7.28 -11.91
CA PHE A 169 4.92 7.58 -10.84
C PHE A 169 3.87 6.46 -10.78
N VAL A 170 3.62 5.93 -9.59
CA VAL A 170 2.62 4.88 -9.36
C VAL A 170 1.70 5.29 -8.22
N GLY A 171 0.41 5.51 -8.52
CA GLY A 171 -0.57 5.88 -7.50
C GLY A 171 -1.69 6.78 -7.98
N ARG A 172 -2.53 7.26 -7.06
CA ARG A 172 -3.64 8.17 -7.38
C ARG A 172 -3.10 9.52 -7.89
N LEU A 173 -3.64 9.98 -9.00
CA LEU A 173 -3.26 11.27 -9.61
C LEU A 173 -3.89 12.43 -8.85
N GLU A 174 -3.38 12.68 -7.65
CA GLU A 174 -3.90 13.68 -6.70
C GLU A 174 -2.76 14.55 -6.12
N LYS A 175 -3.12 15.75 -5.63
CA LYS A 175 -2.17 16.67 -4.99
C LYS A 175 -1.46 16.05 -3.77
N VAL A 176 -2.18 15.26 -2.97
CA VAL A 176 -1.59 14.60 -1.80
C VAL A 176 -0.46 13.65 -2.18
N LYS A 177 -0.58 12.96 -3.32
CA LYS A 177 0.46 12.09 -3.88
C LYS A 177 1.55 12.85 -4.65
N GLY A 178 1.42 14.17 -4.78
CA GLY A 178 2.40 15.02 -5.45
C GLY A 178 2.44 14.85 -6.97
N PHE A 179 1.35 14.40 -7.58
CA PHE A 179 1.30 14.20 -9.04
C PHE A 179 1.57 15.52 -9.80
N ASP A 180 1.10 16.64 -9.30
CA ASP A 180 1.42 17.97 -9.82
C ASP A 180 2.94 18.27 -9.81
N ARG A 181 3.65 17.84 -8.76
CA ARG A 181 5.11 17.97 -8.67
C ARG A 181 5.83 17.05 -9.67
N PHE A 182 5.30 15.83 -9.85
CA PHE A 182 5.82 14.89 -10.85
C PHE A 182 5.73 15.49 -12.26
N CYS A 183 4.60 16.09 -12.65
CA CYS A 183 4.44 16.74 -13.94
C CYS A 183 5.41 17.93 -14.12
N VAL A 184 5.63 18.74 -13.08
CA VAL A 184 6.63 19.82 -13.11
C VAL A 184 8.04 19.26 -13.36
N MET A 185 8.41 18.17 -12.69
CA MET A 185 9.72 17.56 -12.89
C MET A 185 9.87 16.95 -14.28
N ALA A 186 8.84 16.29 -14.79
CA ALA A 186 8.86 15.71 -16.13
C ALA A 186 9.06 16.77 -17.22
N ASN A 187 8.39 17.91 -17.10
CA ASN A 187 8.59 19.05 -17.99
C ASN A 187 10.02 19.64 -17.91
N ALA A 188 10.60 19.65 -16.72
CA ALA A 188 11.94 20.20 -16.49
C ALA A 188 13.10 19.27 -16.89
N LEU A 189 12.85 17.98 -17.10
CA LEU A 189 13.86 16.94 -17.31
C LEU A 189 13.57 16.09 -18.56
N PRO A 190 13.51 16.71 -19.77
CA PRO A 190 13.13 16.03 -21.01
C PRO A 190 14.12 14.95 -21.46
N GLN A 191 15.30 14.86 -20.83
CA GLN A 191 16.29 13.82 -21.09
C GLN A 191 15.91 12.43 -20.52
N TYR A 192 14.86 12.32 -19.70
CA TYR A 192 14.35 11.07 -19.12
C TYR A 192 13.00 10.71 -19.74
N GLN A 193 12.66 9.42 -19.71
CA GLN A 193 11.32 8.94 -20.06
C GLN A 193 10.46 8.83 -18.81
N PHE A 194 9.33 9.52 -18.81
CA PHE A 194 8.42 9.51 -17.68
C PHE A 194 7.20 8.64 -17.96
N HIS A 195 6.83 7.84 -16.97
CA HIS A 195 5.72 6.89 -17.02
C HIS A 195 4.77 7.13 -15.84
N VAL A 196 3.47 7.11 -16.11
CA VAL A 196 2.42 7.28 -15.12
C VAL A 196 1.55 6.05 -15.06
N PHE A 197 1.35 5.52 -13.86
CA PHE A 197 0.46 4.39 -13.58
C PHE A 197 -0.54 4.80 -12.50
N GLY A 198 -1.80 4.93 -12.88
CA GLY A 198 -2.88 5.34 -11.99
C GLY A 198 -3.90 6.21 -12.65
N ASP A 199 -4.86 6.66 -11.87
CA ASP A 199 -5.93 7.58 -12.28
C ASP A 199 -6.28 8.52 -11.13
N GLY A 200 -6.98 9.62 -11.42
CA GLY A 200 -7.41 10.56 -10.40
C GLY A 200 -7.78 11.94 -10.94
N LEU A 201 -8.08 12.84 -10.01
CA LEU A 201 -8.57 14.19 -10.33
C LEU A 201 -7.62 15.03 -11.20
N LEU A 202 -6.33 14.71 -11.17
CA LEU A 202 -5.30 15.44 -11.92
C LEU A 202 -4.89 14.74 -13.22
N HIS A 203 -5.61 13.72 -13.67
CA HIS A 203 -5.31 13.00 -14.91
C HIS A 203 -5.12 13.93 -16.10
N LYS A 204 -5.98 14.95 -16.21
CA LYS A 204 -5.91 15.97 -17.26
C LYS A 204 -4.64 16.84 -17.26
N LEU A 205 -3.81 16.75 -16.21
CA LEU A 205 -2.53 17.45 -16.11
C LEU A 205 -1.36 16.65 -16.68
N ILE A 206 -1.58 15.43 -17.17
CA ILE A 206 -0.52 14.61 -17.77
C ILE A 206 -0.01 15.31 -19.02
N PRO A 207 1.29 15.70 -19.06
CA PRO A 207 1.90 16.25 -20.27
C PRO A 207 1.96 15.22 -21.40
N GLU A 208 1.83 15.66 -22.66
CA GLU A 208 1.77 14.78 -23.85
C GLU A 208 3.00 13.87 -24.03
N HIS A 209 4.16 14.30 -23.52
CA HIS A 209 5.40 13.53 -23.62
C HIS A 209 5.57 12.45 -22.55
N ILE A 210 4.63 12.33 -21.62
CA ILE A 210 4.62 11.30 -20.58
C ILE A 210 3.85 10.07 -21.09
N HIS A 211 4.42 8.90 -20.86
CA HIS A 211 3.75 7.63 -21.14
C HIS A 211 2.67 7.36 -20.10
N ASP A 212 1.42 7.60 -20.46
CA ASP A 212 0.27 7.32 -19.61
C ASP A 212 -0.20 5.87 -19.81
N HIS A 213 -0.10 5.07 -18.76
CA HIS A 213 -0.55 3.67 -18.75
C HIS A 213 -1.93 3.51 -18.11
N GLY A 214 -2.50 4.59 -17.56
CA GLY A 214 -3.76 4.55 -16.84
C GLY A 214 -3.70 3.67 -15.59
N MET A 215 -4.85 3.22 -15.13
CA MET A 215 -4.96 2.29 -14.01
C MET A 215 -4.67 0.86 -14.46
N VAL A 216 -3.57 0.27 -13.99
CA VAL A 216 -3.22 -1.13 -14.26
C VAL A 216 -3.66 -2.03 -13.11
N SER A 217 -4.00 -3.28 -13.42
CA SER A 217 -4.42 -4.26 -12.43
C SER A 217 -3.28 -4.79 -11.57
N ALA A 218 -2.06 -4.81 -12.11
CA ALA A 218 -0.83 -5.21 -11.43
C ALA A 218 0.37 -4.54 -12.09
N MET A 219 1.41 -4.27 -11.30
CA MET A 219 2.65 -3.65 -11.77
C MET A 219 3.73 -4.66 -12.18
N ASP A 220 3.52 -5.96 -11.95
CA ASP A 220 4.55 -7.01 -12.12
C ASP A 220 5.19 -7.02 -13.52
N GLY A 221 4.41 -6.80 -14.58
CA GLY A 221 4.91 -6.76 -15.95
C GLY A 221 5.66 -5.46 -16.32
N TYR A 222 5.56 -4.43 -15.50
CA TYR A 222 6.12 -3.09 -15.80
C TYR A 222 7.41 -2.81 -15.04
N TRP A 223 7.58 -3.33 -13.81
CA TRP A 223 8.76 -3.04 -12.99
C TRP A 223 10.09 -3.29 -13.70
N SER A 224 10.17 -4.33 -14.52
CA SER A 224 11.39 -4.66 -15.27
C SER A 224 11.81 -3.59 -16.30
N GLN A 225 10.90 -2.73 -16.71
CA GLN A 225 11.12 -1.65 -17.67
C GLN A 225 11.46 -0.31 -17.01
N LEU A 226 11.27 -0.22 -15.68
CA LEU A 226 11.42 1.02 -14.91
C LEU A 226 12.76 1.03 -14.18
N ASP A 227 13.38 2.19 -14.05
CA ASP A 227 14.66 2.38 -13.39
C ASP A 227 14.52 3.09 -12.06
N VAL A 228 13.64 4.09 -11.99
CA VAL A 228 13.41 4.91 -10.80
C VAL A 228 11.91 5.06 -10.56
N LEU A 229 11.49 4.85 -9.32
CA LEU A 229 10.18 5.27 -8.83
C LEU A 229 10.33 6.60 -8.11
N LEU A 230 9.57 7.61 -8.54
CA LEU A 230 9.53 8.93 -7.95
C LEU A 230 8.27 9.08 -7.09
N ILE A 231 8.46 9.39 -5.79
CA ILE A 231 7.36 9.60 -4.82
C ILE A 231 7.43 11.03 -4.27
N PRO A 232 6.88 12.03 -4.98
CA PRO A 232 6.92 13.44 -4.58
C PRO A 232 5.76 13.81 -3.64
N SER A 233 5.29 12.87 -2.85
CA SER A 233 4.07 12.97 -2.04
C SER A 233 4.17 14.05 -0.96
N ARG A 234 3.01 14.62 -0.61
CA ARG A 234 2.86 15.55 0.54
C ARG A 234 2.54 14.80 1.83
N ALA A 235 1.91 13.64 1.71
CA ALA A 235 1.62 12.76 2.84
C ALA A 235 1.55 11.29 2.38
N GLU A 236 2.09 10.42 3.20
CA GLU A 236 2.05 8.97 3.04
C GLU A 236 1.86 8.28 4.41
N GLY A 237 1.44 7.02 4.36
CA GLY A 237 1.75 6.07 5.43
C GLY A 237 3.07 5.38 5.11
N LEU A 238 2.99 4.15 4.59
CA LEU A 238 4.10 3.44 3.96
C LEU A 238 3.60 2.93 2.59
N PRO A 239 4.01 3.57 1.46
CA PRO A 239 3.45 3.27 0.15
C PRO A 239 3.86 1.88 -0.35
N MET A 240 2.87 1.07 -0.74
CA MET A 240 3.10 -0.27 -1.31
C MET A 240 3.97 -0.20 -2.56
N ALA A 241 3.74 0.78 -3.43
CA ALA A 241 4.53 0.96 -4.65
C ALA A 241 6.04 1.11 -4.39
N ALA A 242 6.44 1.71 -3.24
CA ALA A 242 7.85 1.80 -2.87
C ALA A 242 8.43 0.42 -2.52
N ILE A 243 7.69 -0.38 -1.75
CA ILE A 243 8.10 -1.75 -1.38
C ILE A 243 8.20 -2.63 -2.63
N GLU A 244 7.20 -2.55 -3.50
CA GLU A 244 7.15 -3.30 -4.76
C GLU A 244 8.31 -2.91 -5.69
N ALA A 245 8.58 -1.61 -5.86
CA ALA A 245 9.67 -1.10 -6.68
C ALA A 245 11.03 -1.61 -6.18
N MET A 246 11.31 -1.47 -4.88
CA MET A 246 12.56 -1.94 -4.27
C MET A 246 12.74 -3.45 -4.41
N ALA A 247 11.66 -4.23 -4.25
CA ALA A 247 11.70 -5.69 -4.46
C ALA A 247 11.99 -6.07 -5.91
N ASN A 248 11.66 -5.21 -6.86
CA ASN A 248 11.93 -5.38 -8.28
C ASN A 248 13.20 -4.64 -8.75
N GLN A 249 14.09 -4.28 -7.81
CA GLN A 249 15.37 -3.60 -8.11
C GLN A 249 15.21 -2.24 -8.82
N VAL A 250 14.09 -1.57 -8.61
CA VAL A 250 13.85 -0.19 -9.02
C VAL A 250 14.26 0.74 -7.88
N ILE A 251 15.10 1.74 -8.17
CA ILE A 251 15.53 2.72 -7.16
C ILE A 251 14.36 3.64 -6.84
N VAL A 252 14.13 3.89 -5.55
CA VAL A 252 13.07 4.79 -5.09
C VAL A 252 13.69 6.08 -4.57
N ILE A 253 13.22 7.21 -5.07
CA ILE A 253 13.53 8.54 -4.51
C ILE A 253 12.22 9.22 -4.08
N ALA A 254 12.23 9.88 -2.92
CA ALA A 254 10.99 10.36 -2.34
C ALA A 254 11.15 11.64 -1.52
N THR A 255 10.05 12.34 -1.32
CA THR A 255 9.93 13.30 -0.23
C THR A 255 9.89 12.57 1.11
N ASN A 256 10.53 13.14 2.14
CA ASN A 256 10.55 12.58 3.49
C ASN A 256 9.21 12.82 4.19
N VAL A 257 8.26 11.94 3.96
CA VAL A 257 6.93 11.96 4.56
C VAL A 257 6.50 10.56 5.03
N GLY A 258 5.69 10.49 6.08
CA GLY A 258 5.23 9.23 6.64
C GLY A 258 6.37 8.34 7.14
N ASP A 259 6.28 7.04 6.84
CA ASP A 259 7.30 6.06 7.23
C ASP A 259 8.36 5.79 6.14
N LEU A 260 8.44 6.64 5.10
CA LEU A 260 9.45 6.51 4.04
C LEU A 260 10.89 6.55 4.58
N ALA A 261 11.15 7.33 5.66
CA ALA A 261 12.47 7.35 6.31
C ALA A 261 12.87 6.03 6.99
N LYS A 262 11.93 5.11 7.22
CA LYS A 262 12.24 3.75 7.70
C LYS A 262 12.55 2.79 6.55
N LEU A 263 11.97 3.09 5.39
CA LEU A 263 12.12 2.27 4.19
C LEU A 263 13.38 2.64 3.39
N LEU A 264 13.59 3.92 3.13
CA LEU A 264 14.66 4.43 2.28
C LEU A 264 15.86 4.91 3.11
N ALA A 265 17.06 4.80 2.57
CA ALA A 265 18.23 5.44 3.13
C ALA A 265 18.15 6.98 2.97
N PRO A 266 18.76 7.76 3.90
CA PRO A 266 18.60 9.22 3.90
C PRO A 266 18.97 9.92 2.60
N GLU A 267 19.94 9.38 1.85
CA GLU A 267 20.39 9.91 0.56
C GLU A 267 19.35 9.83 -0.55
N PHE A 268 18.29 9.02 -0.39
CA PHE A 268 17.15 8.90 -1.33
C PHE A 268 15.94 9.72 -0.92
N LEU A 269 16.07 10.53 0.14
CA LEU A 269 15.00 11.34 0.71
C LEU A 269 15.32 12.83 0.62
N VAL A 270 14.31 13.62 0.27
CA VAL A 270 14.40 15.08 0.33
C VAL A 270 13.31 15.65 1.24
N PRO A 271 13.57 16.81 1.91
CA PRO A 271 12.54 17.47 2.70
C PRO A 271 11.30 17.80 1.85
N ASN A 272 10.10 17.57 2.38
CA ASN A 272 8.85 17.89 1.67
C ASN A 272 8.74 19.39 1.31
N SER A 273 9.27 20.27 2.16
CA SER A 273 9.35 21.71 1.90
C SER A 273 10.27 22.07 0.74
N ASN A 274 11.21 21.20 0.38
CA ASN A 274 12.19 21.42 -0.68
C ASN A 274 12.19 20.25 -1.70
N TRP A 275 11.00 19.82 -2.08
CA TRP A 275 10.78 18.69 -2.99
C TRP A 275 11.49 18.83 -4.35
N GLN A 276 11.80 20.07 -4.76
CA GLN A 276 12.55 20.34 -6.00
C GLN A 276 13.94 19.67 -6.02
N GLN A 277 14.51 19.38 -4.86
CA GLN A 277 15.76 18.60 -4.77
C GLN A 277 15.65 17.19 -5.32
N LEU A 278 14.43 16.65 -5.52
CA LEU A 278 14.24 15.37 -6.21
C LEU A 278 14.81 15.39 -7.63
N SER A 279 14.75 16.54 -8.32
CA SER A 279 15.38 16.68 -9.66
C SER A 279 16.90 16.59 -9.60
N ILE A 280 17.53 17.17 -8.58
CA ILE A 280 18.98 17.08 -8.35
C ILE A 280 19.36 15.64 -8.02
N LEU A 281 18.58 14.99 -7.16
CA LEU A 281 18.79 13.61 -6.77
C LEU A 281 18.65 12.66 -7.97
N LEU A 282 17.62 12.84 -8.80
CA LEU A 282 17.42 12.05 -10.02
C LEU A 282 18.63 12.20 -10.98
N ASN A 283 19.12 13.43 -11.17
CA ASN A 283 20.31 13.68 -11.99
C ASN A 283 21.59 13.04 -11.40
N SER A 284 21.71 12.93 -10.07
CA SER A 284 22.85 12.27 -9.44
C SER A 284 22.86 10.76 -9.68
N LEU A 285 21.68 10.12 -9.71
CA LEU A 285 21.56 8.69 -10.02
C LEU A 285 22.10 8.36 -11.42
N ASN A 286 21.93 9.27 -12.38
CA ASN A 286 22.45 9.07 -13.74
C ASN A 286 23.98 9.02 -13.80
N LYS A 287 24.67 9.59 -12.80
CA LYS A 287 26.15 9.62 -12.71
C LYS A 287 26.73 8.38 -12.03
N LEU A 288 25.93 7.55 -11.39
CA LEU A 288 26.39 6.33 -10.72
C LEU A 288 27.06 5.37 -11.70
N SER A 289 28.09 4.68 -11.26
CA SER A 289 28.65 3.54 -11.98
C SER A 289 27.68 2.34 -11.97
N PRO A 290 27.82 1.39 -12.89
CA PRO A 290 27.01 0.17 -12.86
C PRO A 290 27.13 -0.63 -11.55
N SER A 291 28.31 -0.62 -10.92
CA SER A 291 28.52 -1.29 -9.62
C SER A 291 27.82 -0.61 -8.47
N GLU A 292 27.82 0.71 -8.42
CA GLU A 292 27.10 1.49 -7.40
C GLU A 292 25.58 1.32 -7.57
N TRP A 293 25.08 1.38 -8.80
CA TRP A 293 23.67 1.13 -9.10
C TRP A 293 23.23 -0.24 -8.62
N LYS A 294 23.99 -1.29 -9.00
CA LYS A 294 23.72 -2.66 -8.58
C LYS A 294 23.70 -2.79 -7.07
N LYS A 295 24.68 -2.22 -6.38
CA LYS A 295 24.73 -2.25 -4.92
C LYS A 295 23.48 -1.66 -4.28
N ILE A 296 23.03 -0.48 -4.74
CA ILE A 296 21.80 0.14 -4.24
C ILE A 296 20.59 -0.77 -4.44
N CYS A 297 20.46 -1.36 -5.62
CA CYS A 297 19.36 -2.28 -5.94
C CYS A 297 19.39 -3.54 -5.06
N ASP A 298 20.57 -4.13 -4.86
CA ASP A 298 20.74 -5.31 -4.02
C ASP A 298 20.43 -5.00 -2.54
N ASP A 299 20.96 -3.90 -2.01
CA ASP A 299 20.72 -3.46 -0.63
C ASP A 299 19.21 -3.22 -0.39
N ASN A 300 18.54 -2.58 -1.33
CA ASN A 300 17.10 -2.38 -1.32
C ASN A 300 16.33 -3.72 -1.33
N TYR A 301 16.67 -4.62 -2.24
CA TYR A 301 16.04 -5.94 -2.33
C TYR A 301 16.21 -6.74 -1.03
N TYR A 302 17.42 -6.82 -0.49
CA TYR A 302 17.68 -7.54 0.76
C TYR A 302 16.94 -6.92 1.96
N LYS A 303 16.81 -5.59 2.00
CA LYS A 303 15.99 -4.91 3.01
C LYS A 303 14.52 -5.35 2.91
N ILE A 304 13.95 -5.37 1.70
CA ILE A 304 12.57 -5.82 1.51
C ILE A 304 12.41 -7.30 1.90
N GLN A 305 13.33 -8.15 1.49
CA GLN A 305 13.31 -9.57 1.83
C GLN A 305 13.33 -9.79 3.35
N ARG A 306 14.16 -9.04 4.07
CA ARG A 306 14.33 -9.18 5.53
C ARG A 306 13.14 -8.64 6.30
N ASP A 307 12.61 -7.46 5.93
CA ASP A 307 11.70 -6.68 6.78
C ASP A 307 10.25 -6.69 6.27
N TYR A 308 10.02 -6.89 4.96
CA TYR A 308 8.72 -6.73 4.30
C TYR A 308 8.26 -7.98 3.55
N SER A 309 8.86 -9.14 3.82
CA SER A 309 8.47 -10.40 3.19
C SER A 309 7.24 -11.05 3.82
N GLU A 310 6.61 -11.96 3.09
CA GLU A 310 5.51 -12.79 3.60
C GLU A 310 5.87 -13.56 4.86
N GLN A 311 7.13 -13.99 5.01
CA GLN A 311 7.58 -14.72 6.22
C GLN A 311 7.51 -13.85 7.47
N GLN A 312 7.86 -12.56 7.36
CA GLN A 312 7.74 -11.61 8.47
C GLN A 312 6.26 -11.31 8.76
N ALA A 313 5.46 -11.10 7.71
CA ALA A 313 4.03 -10.89 7.85
C ALA A 313 3.35 -12.07 8.54
N LEU A 314 3.71 -13.30 8.20
CA LEU A 314 3.16 -14.51 8.82
C LEU A 314 3.46 -14.58 10.33
N LYS A 315 4.67 -14.20 10.75
CA LYS A 315 5.02 -14.14 12.18
C LYS A 315 4.12 -13.14 12.93
N GLN A 316 3.97 -11.92 12.39
CA GLN A 316 3.12 -10.89 12.97
C GLN A 316 1.65 -11.33 12.99
N LEU A 317 1.18 -11.96 11.92
CA LEU A 317 -0.16 -12.45 11.77
C LEU A 317 -0.48 -13.54 12.82
N LYS A 318 0.41 -14.51 13.01
CA LYS A 318 0.24 -15.56 14.04
C LYS A 318 0.08 -14.96 15.43
N LEU A 319 0.93 -14.00 15.81
CA LEU A 319 0.85 -13.32 17.10
C LEU A 319 -0.44 -12.52 17.25
N THR A 320 -0.85 -11.79 16.24
CA THR A 320 -2.02 -10.92 16.32
C THR A 320 -3.33 -11.70 16.25
N TYR A 321 -3.41 -12.70 15.37
CA TYR A 321 -4.62 -13.52 15.23
C TYR A 321 -4.72 -14.59 16.32
N GLY A 322 -3.60 -14.94 16.97
CA GLY A 322 -3.54 -15.99 18.00
C GLY A 322 -3.55 -17.37 17.38
N PHE A 323 -2.87 -17.54 16.25
CA PHE A 323 -2.64 -18.85 15.65
C PHE A 323 -1.45 -19.54 16.32
N CYS A 324 -1.61 -20.80 16.59
CA CYS A 324 -0.54 -21.67 17.10
C CYS A 324 0.43 -22.12 15.98
#